data_da7f9ecd045b5dec7fe7ae16d812ea33
#
_entry.id   da7f9ecd045b5dec7fe7ae16d812ea33
#
_cell.length_a   1.000
_cell.length_b   1.000
_cell.length_c   1.000
_cell.angle_alpha   90.00
_cell.angle_beta   90.00
_cell.angle_gamma   90.00
#
_symmetry.space_group_name_H-M   'P 1'
#
loop_
_entity.id
_entity.type
_entity.pdbx_description
1 polymer ?
#
loop_
_entity_poly.entity_id
_entity_poly.type
_entity_poly.pdbx_seq_one_letter_code
_entity_poly.pdbx_strand_id
1 'polypeptide(L)'
;MRIAYLHGGTIPSFFANGVHVMRMCDAFTAAGHDVTLYTAPGSYPADDAYAYYGVRHRFPIRAVPIPEDTPAGYWRRAERVRDLLAGDTAPDLVYGRDPYGLAAAADLAPFVYEVHQIRRDVSPPGTEHRLLGHQRLARVVAITHALARDFQEAHAALGPLPILVAPDCADPPAPPTAAAPTLPGRPDVPRIGYVGHLYDGRGIDLILELADRLPGLDFHLIGGAAEDRARWEGSCGLPNVFFHGHRPPAELPSYYPSFDVVLAPYQRKVYTWGRLGETGRWASPMKLFEYMSHGRPIIASDLPVLREVLQDGVNCLLRPPDEPDAWADALAGLVANGALRRALGDEARRQLLDRYTWRRRADRVLAGLPGPRGESSPNKHAANGF
;
A
#
# COMPACT_ATOMS: atom_id res chain seq x y z
N MET A 1 0.12 -13.75 -19.69
CA MET A 1 -0.01 -12.40 -20.32
C MET A 1 1.29 -11.64 -20.16
N ARG A 2 1.63 -10.80 -21.13
CA ARG A 2 2.67 -9.78 -21.02
C ARG A 2 2.03 -8.52 -20.43
N ILE A 3 2.48 -8.12 -19.25
CA ILE A 3 1.94 -6.97 -18.51
C ILE A 3 2.99 -5.86 -18.46
N ALA A 4 2.68 -4.70 -19.03
CA ALA A 4 3.46 -3.50 -18.83
C ALA A 4 2.91 -2.74 -17.62
N TYR A 5 3.68 -2.66 -16.52
CA TYR A 5 3.29 -1.91 -15.34
C TYR A 5 3.86 -0.49 -15.38
N LEU A 6 3.00 0.53 -15.41
CA LEU A 6 3.40 1.94 -15.48
C LEU A 6 3.32 2.61 -14.11
N HIS A 7 4.46 3.06 -13.62
CA HIS A 7 4.59 3.77 -12.34
C HIS A 7 5.15 5.17 -12.54
N GLY A 8 4.39 6.20 -12.14
CA GLY A 8 4.79 7.61 -12.26
C GLY A 8 5.82 8.07 -11.22
N GLY A 9 6.11 7.27 -10.20
CA GLY A 9 7.11 7.57 -9.18
C GLY A 9 8.47 6.94 -9.46
N THR A 10 9.34 6.95 -8.44
CA THR A 10 10.74 6.48 -8.50
C THR A 10 10.92 5.13 -7.81
N ILE A 11 11.77 4.27 -8.37
CA ILE A 11 12.19 2.99 -7.77
C ILE A 11 13.73 2.93 -7.84
N PRO A 12 14.41 2.61 -6.71
CA PRO A 12 13.87 2.47 -5.36
C PRO A 12 13.51 3.81 -4.71
N SER A 13 12.62 3.76 -3.71
CA SER A 13 12.25 4.92 -2.91
C SER A 13 11.75 4.47 -1.52
N PHE A 14 11.76 5.37 -0.54
CA PHE A 14 11.21 5.09 0.79
C PHE A 14 9.69 5.29 0.88
N PHE A 15 9.04 5.67 -0.22
CA PHE A 15 7.60 5.87 -0.25
C PHE A 15 6.82 4.55 -0.35
N ALA A 16 5.68 4.51 0.31
CA ALA A 16 4.80 3.36 0.32
C ALA A 16 4.31 2.93 -1.07
N ASN A 17 4.18 3.88 -2.02
CA ASN A 17 3.79 3.56 -3.39
C ASN A 17 4.82 2.67 -4.11
N GLY A 18 6.11 2.82 -3.81
CA GLY A 18 7.16 1.95 -4.35
C GLY A 18 7.01 0.50 -3.83
N VAL A 19 6.70 0.35 -2.53
CA VAL A 19 6.43 -0.98 -1.94
C VAL A 19 5.26 -1.65 -2.65
N HIS A 20 4.13 -0.94 -2.79
CA HIS A 20 2.94 -1.44 -3.47
C HIS A 20 3.25 -1.92 -4.89
N VAL A 21 3.90 -1.10 -5.69
CA VAL A 21 4.22 -1.40 -7.10
C VAL A 21 5.13 -2.62 -7.22
N MET A 22 6.18 -2.69 -6.41
CA MET A 22 7.12 -3.80 -6.43
C MET A 22 6.45 -5.11 -5.97
N ARG A 23 5.58 -5.06 -4.96
CA ARG A 23 4.81 -6.23 -4.51
C ARG A 23 3.77 -6.69 -5.52
N MET A 24 3.12 -5.76 -6.23
CA MET A 24 2.17 -6.12 -7.30
C MET A 24 2.88 -6.76 -8.49
N CYS A 25 4.01 -6.22 -8.92
CA CYS A 25 4.81 -6.83 -10.00
C CYS A 25 5.32 -8.22 -9.58
N ASP A 26 5.78 -8.40 -8.33
CA ASP A 26 6.15 -9.70 -7.77
C ASP A 26 4.99 -10.70 -7.85
N ALA A 27 3.79 -10.27 -7.42
CA ALA A 27 2.60 -11.11 -7.41
C ALA A 27 2.12 -11.50 -8.81
N PHE A 28 2.18 -10.59 -9.78
CA PHE A 28 1.88 -10.90 -11.18
C PHE A 28 2.90 -11.88 -11.77
N THR A 29 4.19 -11.70 -11.48
CA THR A 29 5.24 -12.60 -11.93
C THR A 29 5.08 -13.99 -11.29
N ALA A 30 4.81 -14.07 -9.99
CA ALA A 30 4.48 -15.30 -9.28
C ALA A 30 3.22 -16.01 -9.81
N ALA A 31 2.30 -15.25 -10.42
CA ALA A 31 1.11 -15.76 -11.09
C ALA A 31 1.39 -16.31 -12.48
N GLY A 32 2.66 -16.24 -12.97
CA GLY A 32 3.06 -16.74 -14.29
C GLY A 32 2.87 -15.73 -15.42
N HIS A 33 2.76 -14.43 -15.10
CA HIS A 33 2.72 -13.37 -16.11
C HIS A 33 4.14 -12.85 -16.40
N ASP A 34 4.38 -12.45 -17.64
CA ASP A 34 5.60 -11.75 -18.06
C ASP A 34 5.43 -10.25 -17.80
N VAL A 35 6.09 -9.77 -16.76
CA VAL A 35 5.90 -8.39 -16.24
C VAL A 35 7.12 -7.54 -16.57
N THR A 36 6.90 -6.33 -17.08
CA THR A 36 7.92 -5.28 -17.16
C THR A 36 7.44 -4.04 -16.44
N LEU A 37 8.22 -3.55 -15.47
CA LEU A 37 7.95 -2.31 -14.74
C LEU A 37 8.64 -1.12 -15.43
N TYR A 38 7.86 -0.10 -15.78
CA TYR A 38 8.36 1.19 -16.27
C TYR A 38 8.22 2.23 -15.17
N THR A 39 9.34 2.80 -14.72
CA THR A 39 9.38 3.71 -13.58
C THR A 39 10.41 4.84 -13.82
N ALA A 40 10.41 5.89 -13.01
CA ALA A 40 11.55 6.79 -12.96
C ALA A 40 12.68 6.20 -12.11
N PRO A 41 13.95 6.54 -12.40
CA PRO A 41 15.06 6.12 -11.55
C PRO A 41 14.95 6.75 -10.17
N GLY A 42 15.13 5.95 -9.12
CA GLY A 42 15.15 6.45 -7.75
C GLY A 42 16.47 7.07 -7.37
N SER A 43 16.42 7.95 -6.38
CA SER A 43 17.59 8.59 -5.77
C SER A 43 17.97 7.95 -4.43
N TYR A 44 17.16 7.02 -3.92
CA TYR A 44 17.44 6.33 -2.67
C TYR A 44 18.56 5.31 -2.88
N PRO A 45 19.58 5.26 -2.01
CA PRO A 45 20.73 4.36 -2.17
C PRO A 45 20.34 2.92 -1.88
N ALA A 46 19.91 2.21 -2.91
CA ALA A 46 19.70 0.77 -2.86
C ALA A 46 20.29 0.15 -4.12
N ASP A 47 21.38 -0.60 -3.97
CA ASP A 47 22.09 -1.24 -5.06
C ASP A 47 21.27 -2.31 -5.75
N ASP A 48 20.33 -2.93 -5.02
CA ASP A 48 19.37 -3.90 -5.56
C ASP A 48 17.94 -3.59 -5.06
N ALA A 49 17.11 -3.04 -5.94
CA ALA A 49 15.71 -2.73 -5.64
C ALA A 49 14.91 -3.98 -5.19
N TYR A 50 15.20 -5.16 -5.74
CA TYR A 50 14.48 -6.38 -5.34
C TYR A 50 14.81 -6.80 -3.91
N ALA A 51 16.08 -6.70 -3.52
CA ALA A 51 16.51 -6.97 -2.16
C ALA A 51 15.93 -5.94 -1.18
N TYR A 52 15.97 -4.65 -1.55
CA TYR A 52 15.42 -3.57 -0.73
C TYR A 52 13.92 -3.75 -0.41
N TYR A 53 13.12 -4.12 -1.44
CA TYR A 53 11.69 -4.36 -1.25
C TYR A 53 11.34 -5.80 -0.82
N GLY A 54 12.30 -6.72 -0.80
CA GLY A 54 12.07 -8.13 -0.49
C GLY A 54 11.23 -8.85 -1.56
N VAL A 55 11.46 -8.53 -2.82
CA VAL A 55 10.82 -9.15 -3.99
C VAL A 55 11.43 -10.54 -4.24
N ARG A 56 10.60 -11.53 -4.50
CA ARG A 56 11.02 -12.93 -4.69
C ARG A 56 11.13 -13.33 -6.15
N HIS A 57 10.24 -12.85 -7.01
CA HIS A 57 10.19 -13.16 -8.43
C HIS A 57 10.62 -11.93 -9.22
N ARG A 58 11.83 -11.99 -9.78
CA ARG A 58 12.41 -10.86 -10.52
C ARG A 58 11.68 -10.65 -11.85
N PHE A 59 11.53 -9.40 -12.23
CA PHE A 59 10.94 -8.92 -13.47
C PHE A 59 11.78 -7.75 -14.01
N PRO A 60 11.83 -7.49 -15.32
CA PRO A 60 12.53 -6.33 -15.87
C PRO A 60 12.02 -5.00 -15.28
N ILE A 61 12.97 -4.13 -14.87
CA ILE A 61 12.71 -2.75 -14.49
C ILE A 61 13.33 -1.83 -15.54
N ARG A 62 12.49 -1.05 -16.22
CA ARG A 62 12.90 -0.06 -17.22
C ARG A 62 12.83 1.34 -16.60
N ALA A 63 13.98 1.89 -16.24
CA ALA A 63 14.08 3.25 -15.70
C ALA A 63 14.01 4.28 -16.83
N VAL A 64 12.94 5.09 -16.84
CA VAL A 64 12.74 6.18 -17.80
C VAL A 64 12.69 7.49 -17.03
N PRO A 65 13.73 8.35 -17.11
CA PRO A 65 13.81 9.58 -16.34
C PRO A 65 12.67 10.56 -16.67
N ILE A 66 12.21 11.29 -15.66
CA ILE A 66 11.38 12.48 -15.82
C ILE A 66 12.33 13.64 -16.11
N PRO A 67 12.27 14.27 -17.30
CA PRO A 67 13.23 15.33 -17.64
C PRO A 67 13.13 16.55 -16.74
N GLU A 68 11.91 16.89 -16.31
CA GLU A 68 11.59 18.02 -15.44
C GLU A 68 10.39 17.66 -14.57
N ASP A 69 10.36 18.14 -13.34
CA ASP A 69 9.20 17.99 -12.43
C ASP A 69 8.07 18.97 -12.80
N THR A 70 7.56 18.80 -14.02
CA THR A 70 6.49 19.60 -14.62
C THR A 70 5.52 18.69 -15.37
N PRO A 71 4.26 19.11 -15.62
CA PRO A 71 3.34 18.36 -16.46
C PRO A 71 3.92 18.03 -17.84
N ALA A 72 4.67 18.95 -18.45
CA ALA A 72 5.34 18.72 -19.73
C ALA A 72 6.44 17.65 -19.62
N GLY A 73 7.20 17.62 -18.53
CA GLY A 73 8.19 16.59 -18.26
C GLY A 73 7.56 15.20 -18.07
N TYR A 74 6.42 15.12 -17.37
CA TYR A 74 5.66 13.87 -17.23
C TYR A 74 5.14 13.37 -18.57
N TRP A 75 4.65 14.26 -19.47
CA TRP A 75 4.24 13.89 -20.81
C TRP A 75 5.40 13.41 -21.67
N ARG A 76 6.54 14.11 -21.68
CA ARG A 76 7.75 13.65 -22.42
C ARG A 76 8.22 12.26 -21.97
N ARG A 77 8.14 11.99 -20.67
CA ARG A 77 8.41 10.65 -20.14
C ARG A 77 7.38 9.63 -20.66
N ALA A 78 6.10 9.97 -20.60
CA ALA A 78 5.01 9.10 -21.05
C ALA A 78 5.14 8.72 -22.53
N GLU A 79 5.52 9.67 -23.40
CA GLU A 79 5.82 9.43 -24.81
C GLU A 79 6.99 8.46 -25.00
N ARG A 80 8.08 8.63 -24.25
CA ARG A 80 9.21 7.68 -24.26
C ARG A 80 8.81 6.28 -23.82
N VAL A 81 7.99 6.18 -22.79
CA VAL A 81 7.44 4.88 -22.34
C VAL A 81 6.60 4.25 -23.44
N ARG A 82 5.74 5.04 -24.10
CA ARG A 82 4.94 4.58 -25.24
C ARG A 82 5.81 4.05 -26.38
N ASP A 83 6.88 4.77 -26.75
CA ASP A 83 7.79 4.34 -27.82
C ASP A 83 8.48 3.02 -27.48
N LEU A 84 8.91 2.83 -26.22
CA LEU A 84 9.45 1.56 -25.75
C LEU A 84 8.42 0.43 -25.86
N LEU A 85 7.16 0.68 -25.44
CA LEU A 85 6.09 -0.31 -25.54
C LEU A 85 5.71 -0.66 -26.97
N ALA A 86 5.83 0.30 -27.91
CA ALA A 86 5.56 0.08 -29.33
C ALA A 86 6.71 -0.66 -30.04
N GLY A 87 7.97 -0.47 -29.60
CA GLY A 87 9.15 -1.12 -30.15
C GLY A 87 9.42 -2.51 -29.62
N ASP A 88 9.02 -2.79 -28.39
CA ASP A 88 9.12 -4.10 -27.77
C ASP A 88 7.97 -5.02 -28.24
N THR A 89 8.00 -6.28 -27.83
CA THR A 89 6.85 -7.17 -28.05
C THR A 89 5.63 -6.56 -27.34
N ALA A 90 4.60 -6.18 -28.12
CA ALA A 90 3.45 -5.42 -27.64
C ALA A 90 2.80 -6.09 -26.39
N PRO A 91 2.49 -5.34 -25.32
CA PRO A 91 1.87 -5.90 -24.12
C PRO A 91 0.46 -6.41 -24.41
N ASP A 92 0.04 -7.45 -23.68
CA ASP A 92 -1.34 -7.91 -23.68
C ASP A 92 -2.22 -7.00 -22.81
N LEU A 93 -1.62 -6.40 -21.78
CA LEU A 93 -2.26 -5.50 -20.82
C LEU A 93 -1.28 -4.42 -20.38
N VAL A 94 -1.75 -3.18 -20.33
CA VAL A 94 -1.08 -2.08 -19.62
C VAL A 94 -1.76 -1.89 -18.27
N TYR A 95 -1.00 -1.95 -17.19
CA TYR A 95 -1.50 -1.78 -15.82
C TYR A 95 -0.74 -0.65 -15.14
N GLY A 96 -1.39 0.21 -14.36
CA GLY A 96 -0.60 1.18 -13.63
C GLY A 96 -1.37 2.26 -12.89
N ARG A 97 -0.58 3.14 -12.27
CA ARG A 97 -1.01 4.27 -11.45
C ARG A 97 -0.59 5.62 -12.05
N ASP A 98 0.05 5.59 -13.22
CA ASP A 98 0.53 6.76 -13.93
C ASP A 98 -0.47 7.19 -14.99
N PRO A 99 -1.30 8.24 -14.75
CA PRO A 99 -2.29 8.67 -15.72
C PRO A 99 -1.69 9.22 -17.02
N TYR A 100 -0.48 9.79 -16.97
CA TYR A 100 0.22 10.27 -18.17
C TYR A 100 0.68 9.10 -19.02
N GLY A 101 1.37 8.13 -18.41
CA GLY A 101 1.82 6.92 -19.08
C GLY A 101 0.67 6.10 -19.66
N LEU A 102 -0.40 5.92 -18.89
CA LEU A 102 -1.60 5.22 -19.36
C LEU A 102 -2.28 5.95 -20.51
N ALA A 103 -2.40 7.29 -20.46
CA ALA A 103 -3.00 8.09 -21.54
C ALA A 103 -2.18 8.02 -22.82
N ALA A 104 -0.85 8.06 -22.73
CA ALA A 104 0.04 7.93 -23.89
C ALA A 104 -0.01 6.52 -24.50
N ALA A 105 -0.19 5.48 -23.70
CA ALA A 105 -0.18 4.08 -24.14
C ALA A 105 -1.58 3.48 -24.39
N ALA A 106 -2.66 4.26 -24.23
CA ALA A 106 -4.04 3.77 -24.26
C ALA A 106 -4.43 3.05 -25.58
N ASP A 107 -3.81 3.43 -26.70
CA ASP A 107 -4.07 2.81 -28.00
C ASP A 107 -3.35 1.48 -28.22
N LEU A 108 -2.34 1.15 -27.39
CA LEU A 108 -1.48 -0.01 -27.63
C LEU A 108 -2.11 -1.32 -27.16
N ALA A 109 -2.80 -1.32 -26.02
CA ALA A 109 -3.43 -2.50 -25.44
C ALA A 109 -4.62 -2.11 -24.54
N PRO A 110 -5.49 -3.06 -24.13
CA PRO A 110 -6.38 -2.86 -22.99
C PRO A 110 -5.59 -2.41 -21.77
N PHE A 111 -6.18 -1.54 -20.94
CA PHE A 111 -5.48 -1.04 -19.77
C PHE A 111 -6.34 -1.03 -18.50
N VAL A 112 -5.64 -1.12 -17.38
CA VAL A 112 -6.20 -0.99 -16.03
C VAL A 112 -5.59 0.24 -15.37
N TYR A 113 -6.45 1.12 -14.89
CA TYR A 113 -6.05 2.30 -14.13
C TYR A 113 -6.28 2.07 -12.62
N GLU A 114 -5.20 2.01 -11.86
CA GLU A 114 -5.26 1.88 -10.40
C GLU A 114 -5.19 3.24 -9.72
N VAL A 115 -6.22 3.58 -8.93
CA VAL A 115 -6.37 4.87 -8.27
C VAL A 115 -6.19 4.74 -6.76
N HIS A 116 -5.47 5.68 -6.17
CA HIS A 116 -5.21 5.79 -4.74
C HIS A 116 -5.70 7.11 -4.14
N GLN A 117 -6.11 8.03 -4.99
CA GLN A 117 -6.69 9.33 -4.65
C GLN A 117 -7.41 9.89 -5.87
N ILE A 118 -8.26 10.88 -5.66
CA ILE A 118 -8.82 11.69 -6.75
C ILE A 118 -7.79 12.76 -7.10
N ARG A 119 -7.29 12.72 -8.31
CA ARG A 119 -6.26 13.65 -8.79
C ARG A 119 -6.91 14.87 -9.47
N ARG A 120 -6.48 16.05 -9.03
CA ARG A 120 -6.87 17.34 -9.65
C ARG A 120 -5.71 18.02 -10.35
N ASP A 121 -4.52 17.43 -10.25
CA ASP A 121 -3.23 17.94 -10.72
C ASP A 121 -2.80 17.39 -12.07
N VAL A 122 -3.59 16.49 -12.69
CA VAL A 122 -3.26 15.93 -14.01
C VAL A 122 -3.50 16.96 -15.10
N SER A 123 -2.44 17.36 -15.79
CA SER A 123 -2.46 18.40 -16.80
C SER A 123 -2.16 17.84 -18.22
N PRO A 124 -2.81 18.32 -19.28
CA PRO A 124 -3.88 19.32 -19.24
C PRO A 124 -5.15 18.83 -18.55
N PRO A 125 -5.99 19.74 -18.06
CA PRO A 125 -7.29 19.38 -17.49
C PRO A 125 -8.09 18.51 -18.45
N GLY A 126 -8.81 17.51 -17.89
CA GLY A 126 -9.57 16.55 -18.68
C GLY A 126 -8.76 15.36 -19.21
N THR A 127 -7.44 15.27 -18.97
CA THR A 127 -6.64 14.09 -19.35
C THR A 127 -7.16 12.83 -18.68
N GLU A 128 -7.39 12.87 -17.37
CA GLU A 128 -7.95 11.73 -16.63
C GLU A 128 -9.36 11.37 -17.12
N HIS A 129 -10.19 12.38 -17.43
CA HIS A 129 -11.52 12.17 -17.99
C HIS A 129 -11.48 11.45 -19.35
N ARG A 130 -10.57 11.86 -20.26
CA ARG A 130 -10.39 11.19 -21.55
C ARG A 130 -9.84 9.77 -21.38
N LEU A 131 -8.94 9.56 -20.44
CA LEU A 131 -8.43 8.23 -20.10
C LEU A 131 -9.56 7.31 -19.63
N LEU A 132 -10.41 7.79 -18.73
CA LEU A 132 -11.56 7.03 -18.20
C LEU A 132 -12.66 6.78 -19.24
N GLY A 133 -12.84 7.68 -20.22
CA GLY A 133 -13.77 7.50 -21.35
C GLY A 133 -13.19 6.68 -22.51
N HIS A 134 -11.96 6.21 -22.43
CA HIS A 134 -11.31 5.50 -23.52
C HIS A 134 -11.86 4.07 -23.68
N GLN A 135 -12.15 3.66 -24.95
CA GLN A 135 -12.76 2.36 -25.27
C GLN A 135 -11.95 1.13 -24.82
N ARG A 136 -10.65 1.28 -24.59
CA ARG A 136 -9.75 0.21 -24.11
C ARG A 136 -9.56 0.20 -22.58
N LEU A 137 -10.25 1.08 -21.85
CA LEU A 137 -10.29 0.99 -20.39
C LEU A 137 -10.98 -0.31 -20.00
N ALA A 138 -10.22 -1.27 -19.51
CA ALA A 138 -10.73 -2.57 -19.09
C ALA A 138 -11.25 -2.53 -17.65
N ARG A 139 -10.60 -1.72 -16.78
CA ARG A 139 -10.94 -1.64 -15.35
C ARG A 139 -10.32 -0.41 -14.70
N VAL A 140 -11.04 0.15 -13.73
CA VAL A 140 -10.47 1.02 -12.69
C VAL A 140 -10.35 0.19 -11.42
N VAL A 141 -9.20 0.24 -10.74
CA VAL A 141 -8.99 -0.42 -9.45
C VAL A 141 -8.87 0.64 -8.37
N ALA A 142 -9.80 0.68 -7.42
CA ALA A 142 -9.77 1.58 -6.27
C ALA A 142 -9.35 0.82 -5.01
N ILE A 143 -8.53 1.44 -4.15
CA ILE A 143 -8.00 0.78 -2.94
C ILE A 143 -8.99 0.70 -1.78
N THR A 144 -10.11 1.44 -1.84
CA THR A 144 -11.17 1.41 -0.81
C THR A 144 -12.54 1.63 -1.44
N HIS A 145 -13.59 1.19 -0.76
CA HIS A 145 -14.97 1.50 -1.16
C HIS A 145 -15.25 3.01 -1.08
N ALA A 146 -14.68 3.70 -0.09
CA ALA A 146 -14.80 5.14 0.03
C ALA A 146 -14.23 5.85 -1.21
N LEU A 147 -13.03 5.44 -1.65
CA LEU A 147 -12.44 6.00 -2.87
C LEU A 147 -13.27 5.67 -4.12
N ALA A 148 -13.75 4.44 -4.23
CA ALA A 148 -14.57 4.03 -5.39
C ALA A 148 -15.83 4.88 -5.55
N ARG A 149 -16.55 5.15 -4.44
CA ARG A 149 -17.74 6.03 -4.45
C ARG A 149 -17.38 7.45 -4.88
N ASP A 150 -16.41 8.05 -4.20
CA ASP A 150 -16.02 9.44 -4.44
C ASP A 150 -15.42 9.63 -5.85
N PHE A 151 -14.69 8.61 -6.36
CA PHE A 151 -14.13 8.61 -7.70
C PHE A 151 -15.23 8.52 -8.77
N GLN A 152 -16.22 7.63 -8.58
CA GLN A 152 -17.38 7.55 -9.45
C GLN A 152 -18.19 8.85 -9.46
N GLU A 153 -18.37 9.48 -8.29
CA GLU A 153 -19.06 10.76 -8.17
C GLU A 153 -18.30 11.89 -8.88
N ALA A 154 -16.97 11.95 -8.69
CA ALA A 154 -16.12 12.94 -9.35
C ALA A 154 -16.12 12.83 -10.89
N HIS A 155 -16.45 11.66 -11.43
CA HIS A 155 -16.51 11.37 -12.86
C HIS A 155 -17.91 10.96 -13.33
N ALA A 156 -18.95 11.39 -12.65
CA ALA A 156 -20.36 11.01 -12.93
C ALA A 156 -20.79 11.27 -14.38
N ALA A 157 -20.24 12.29 -15.02
CA ALA A 157 -20.53 12.63 -16.44
C ALA A 157 -20.17 11.52 -17.43
N LEU A 158 -19.30 10.57 -17.06
CA LEU A 158 -18.91 9.41 -17.89
C LEU A 158 -19.89 8.22 -17.77
N GLY A 159 -20.89 8.32 -16.89
CA GLY A 159 -21.71 7.18 -16.53
C GLY A 159 -21.01 6.17 -15.61
N PRO A 160 -21.51 4.95 -15.49
CA PRO A 160 -20.92 3.93 -14.63
C PRO A 160 -19.53 3.50 -15.11
N LEU A 161 -18.52 3.65 -14.25
CA LEU A 161 -17.16 3.19 -14.52
C LEU A 161 -16.98 1.72 -14.08
N PRO A 162 -16.10 0.94 -14.75
CA PRO A 162 -15.83 -0.46 -14.38
C PRO A 162 -14.93 -0.55 -13.15
N ILE A 163 -15.39 -0.07 -11.98
CA ILE A 163 -14.60 0.02 -10.76
C ILE A 163 -14.60 -1.30 -10.00
N LEU A 164 -13.42 -1.82 -9.71
CA LEU A 164 -13.16 -2.92 -8.78
C LEU A 164 -12.48 -2.37 -7.53
N VAL A 165 -13.00 -2.72 -6.35
CA VAL A 165 -12.30 -2.40 -5.10
C VAL A 165 -11.33 -3.52 -4.74
N ALA A 166 -10.04 -3.17 -4.62
CA ALA A 166 -8.98 -4.07 -4.20
C ALA A 166 -8.03 -3.34 -3.23
N PRO A 167 -8.17 -3.56 -1.92
CA PRO A 167 -7.33 -2.93 -0.90
C PRO A 167 -5.85 -3.28 -1.06
N ASP A 168 -4.99 -2.55 -0.37
CA ASP A 168 -3.60 -2.96 -0.16
C ASP A 168 -3.56 -4.33 0.54
N CYS A 169 -2.40 -4.97 0.51
CA CYS A 169 -2.23 -6.34 0.95
C CYS A 169 -0.90 -6.53 1.69
N ALA A 170 -0.70 -7.73 2.23
CA ALA A 170 0.60 -8.23 2.65
C ALA A 170 0.69 -9.72 2.34
N ASP A 171 1.91 -10.23 2.22
CA ASP A 171 2.13 -11.68 2.12
C ASP A 171 2.34 -12.30 3.51
N PRO A 172 2.10 -13.61 3.64
CA PRO A 172 2.53 -14.34 4.81
C PRO A 172 4.04 -14.15 5.03
N PRO A 173 4.49 -13.98 6.29
CA PRO A 173 5.91 -13.86 6.55
C PRO A 173 6.63 -15.10 6.03
N ALA A 174 7.75 -14.87 5.34
CA ALA A 174 8.67 -15.97 5.00
C ALA A 174 9.25 -16.54 6.31
N PRO A 175 9.68 -17.80 6.32
CA PRO A 175 10.48 -18.30 7.42
C PRO A 175 11.62 -17.32 7.71
N PRO A 176 11.90 -16.99 8.98
CA PRO A 176 12.91 -16.02 9.33
C PRO A 176 14.28 -16.46 8.78
N THR A 177 14.87 -15.64 7.92
CA THR A 177 16.22 -15.87 7.38
C THR A 177 17.31 -15.30 8.27
N ALA A 178 16.93 -14.47 9.25
CA ALA A 178 17.81 -13.87 10.25
C ALA A 178 17.14 -13.90 11.64
N ALA A 179 17.92 -13.84 12.68
CA ALA A 179 17.42 -13.65 14.04
C ALA A 179 16.63 -12.33 14.13
N ALA A 180 15.60 -12.30 14.97
CA ALA A 180 14.90 -11.06 15.27
C ALA A 180 15.91 -10.01 15.82
N PRO A 181 15.75 -8.74 15.44
CA PRO A 181 16.68 -7.70 15.93
C PRO A 181 16.55 -7.55 17.44
N THR A 182 17.68 -7.37 18.11
CA THR A 182 17.68 -7.01 19.53
C THR A 182 17.19 -5.57 19.64
N LEU A 183 16.03 -5.41 20.27
CA LEU A 183 15.47 -4.09 20.55
C LEU A 183 16.03 -3.55 21.89
N PRO A 184 16.32 -2.24 21.99
CA PRO A 184 16.64 -1.60 23.26
C PRO A 184 15.44 -1.68 24.22
N GLY A 185 15.64 -1.27 25.46
CA GLY A 185 14.60 -1.26 26.47
C GLY A 185 14.70 -2.42 27.48
N ARG A 186 13.66 -2.62 28.23
CA ARG A 186 13.63 -3.56 29.34
C ARG A 186 13.22 -4.96 28.86
N PRO A 187 13.94 -6.05 29.22
CA PRO A 187 13.71 -7.37 28.63
C PRO A 187 12.33 -7.97 28.96
N ASP A 188 11.81 -7.70 30.15
CA ASP A 188 10.57 -8.33 30.67
C ASP A 188 9.35 -7.40 30.59
N VAL A 189 9.45 -6.34 29.83
CA VAL A 189 8.38 -5.33 29.66
C VAL A 189 7.69 -5.52 28.32
N PRO A 190 6.33 -5.49 28.29
CA PRO A 190 5.60 -5.60 27.04
C PRO A 190 5.99 -4.50 26.05
N ARG A 191 6.19 -4.90 24.80
CA ARG A 191 6.64 -4.03 23.71
C ARG A 191 5.49 -3.65 22.79
N ILE A 192 5.31 -2.35 22.62
CA ILE A 192 4.28 -1.76 21.80
C ILE A 192 4.92 -1.24 20.52
N GLY A 193 4.51 -1.77 19.37
CA GLY A 193 5.10 -1.47 18.08
C GLY A 193 4.29 -0.48 17.26
N TYR A 194 4.99 0.43 16.59
CA TYR A 194 4.47 1.22 15.49
C TYR A 194 5.44 1.14 14.30
N VAL A 195 4.93 0.86 13.12
CA VAL A 195 5.73 0.83 11.88
C VAL A 195 5.14 1.77 10.84
N GLY A 196 5.95 2.70 10.32
CA GLY A 196 5.53 3.62 9.27
C GLY A 196 6.17 4.99 9.33
N HIS A 197 5.65 5.89 8.49
CA HIS A 197 6.07 7.29 8.50
C HIS A 197 5.66 8.02 9.79
N LEU A 198 6.41 9.06 10.15
CA LEU A 198 6.23 9.83 11.39
C LEU A 198 5.68 11.25 11.14
N TYR A 199 5.18 11.54 9.93
CA TYR A 199 4.62 12.85 9.62
C TYR A 199 3.17 13.01 10.13
N ASP A 200 2.65 14.23 10.06
CA ASP A 200 1.37 14.64 10.65
C ASP A 200 0.19 13.75 10.23
N GLY A 201 -0.68 13.49 11.20
CA GLY A 201 -1.85 12.63 11.02
C GLY A 201 -1.59 11.14 11.24
N ARG A 202 -0.34 10.75 11.55
CA ARG A 202 0.02 9.36 11.85
C ARG A 202 -0.13 8.99 13.33
N GLY A 203 -0.45 9.98 14.20
CA GLY A 203 -0.75 9.77 15.62
C GLY A 203 0.47 9.51 16.49
N ILE A 204 1.63 10.08 16.13
CA ILE A 204 2.83 9.95 16.95
C ILE A 204 2.66 10.66 18.28
N ASP A 205 2.00 11.82 18.29
CA ASP A 205 1.58 12.55 19.48
C ASP A 205 0.77 11.66 20.45
N LEU A 206 -0.21 10.94 19.96
CA LEU A 206 -0.97 9.97 20.75
C LEU A 206 -0.08 8.84 21.31
N ILE A 207 0.86 8.31 20.50
CA ILE A 207 1.80 7.29 20.99
C ILE A 207 2.64 7.83 22.15
N LEU A 208 3.15 9.06 22.05
CA LEU A 208 3.95 9.67 23.12
C LEU A 208 3.10 9.92 24.38
N GLU A 209 1.85 10.36 24.22
CA GLU A 209 0.92 10.50 25.34
C GLU A 209 0.63 9.16 26.03
N LEU A 210 0.44 8.08 25.26
CA LEU A 210 0.28 6.74 25.82
C LEU A 210 1.54 6.24 26.54
N ALA A 211 2.72 6.58 26.03
CA ALA A 211 3.98 6.21 26.66
C ALA A 211 4.21 6.92 28.02
N ASP A 212 3.80 8.17 28.13
CA ASP A 212 3.83 8.93 29.38
C ASP A 212 2.87 8.33 30.41
N ARG A 213 1.65 8.00 30.00
CA ARG A 213 0.59 7.42 30.85
C ARG A 213 0.88 5.99 31.29
N LEU A 214 1.65 5.22 30.48
CA LEU A 214 1.91 3.80 30.67
C LEU A 214 3.43 3.52 30.78
N PRO A 215 4.11 4.04 31.82
CA PRO A 215 5.56 3.91 31.96
C PRO A 215 6.03 2.46 32.16
N GLY A 216 5.10 1.54 32.42
CA GLY A 216 5.34 0.09 32.50
C GLY A 216 5.46 -0.62 31.16
N LEU A 217 5.33 0.09 30.01
CA LEU A 217 5.41 -0.44 28.66
C LEU A 217 6.56 0.22 27.90
N ASP A 218 7.16 -0.49 26.94
CA ASP A 218 8.17 0.05 26.03
C ASP A 218 7.58 0.26 24.63
N PHE A 219 7.73 1.46 24.09
CA PHE A 219 7.18 1.86 22.79
C PHE A 219 8.26 1.96 21.74
N HIS A 220 8.10 1.22 20.64
CA HIS A 220 9.08 1.13 19.56
C HIS A 220 8.48 1.67 18.26
N LEU A 221 9.08 2.76 17.73
CA LEU A 221 8.65 3.41 16.50
C LEU A 221 9.68 3.13 15.40
N ILE A 222 9.26 2.38 14.37
CA ILE A 222 10.11 2.00 13.23
C ILE A 222 9.65 2.77 11.99
N GLY A 223 10.57 3.48 11.35
CA GLY A 223 10.30 4.24 10.14
C GLY A 223 10.52 5.74 10.32
N GLY A 224 9.88 6.52 9.43
CA GLY A 224 10.06 7.97 9.35
C GLY A 224 11.29 8.41 8.59
N ALA A 225 11.22 9.57 7.95
CA ALA A 225 12.38 10.28 7.41
C ALA A 225 13.28 10.78 8.55
N ALA A 226 14.54 11.04 8.24
CA ALA A 226 15.51 11.48 9.25
C ALA A 226 15.07 12.78 9.96
N GLU A 227 14.47 13.71 9.21
CA GLU A 227 13.99 14.99 9.73
C GLU A 227 12.78 14.81 10.67
N ASP A 228 11.79 13.98 10.27
CA ASP A 228 10.64 13.67 11.12
C ASP A 228 11.06 12.97 12.41
N ARG A 229 11.98 12.01 12.29
CA ARG A 229 12.54 11.29 13.43
C ARG A 229 13.25 12.27 14.38
N ALA A 230 14.16 13.12 13.88
CA ALA A 230 14.89 14.09 14.69
C ALA A 230 13.95 15.07 15.42
N ARG A 231 12.86 15.49 14.77
CA ARG A 231 11.83 16.34 15.38
C ARG A 231 11.20 15.66 16.59
N TRP A 232 10.76 14.40 16.45
CA TRP A 232 10.10 13.68 17.52
C TRP A 232 11.06 13.27 18.64
N GLU A 233 12.27 12.79 18.30
CA GLU A 233 13.31 12.49 19.29
C GLU A 233 13.71 13.72 20.11
N GLY A 234 13.86 14.87 19.45
CA GLY A 234 14.24 16.12 20.11
C GLY A 234 13.16 16.68 21.06
N SER A 235 11.90 16.32 20.85
CA SER A 235 10.79 16.70 21.73
C SER A 235 10.39 15.62 22.75
N CYS A 236 10.93 14.39 22.63
CA CYS A 236 10.58 13.27 23.48
C CYS A 236 11.61 13.08 24.59
N GLY A 237 11.22 13.35 25.86
CA GLY A 237 12.04 13.06 27.04
C GLY A 237 11.70 11.73 27.73
N LEU A 238 10.91 10.86 27.14
CA LEU A 238 10.39 9.63 27.76
C LEU A 238 11.39 8.49 27.63
N PRO A 239 11.78 7.82 28.75
CA PRO A 239 12.80 6.77 28.75
C PRO A 239 12.32 5.42 28.17
N ASN A 240 11.01 5.28 27.94
CA ASN A 240 10.36 4.08 27.43
C ASN A 240 9.91 4.22 25.95
N VAL A 241 10.44 5.21 25.22
CA VAL A 241 10.18 5.43 23.80
C VAL A 241 11.47 5.28 23.00
N PHE A 242 11.43 4.43 21.96
CA PHE A 242 12.60 4.09 21.14
C PHE A 242 12.29 4.32 19.67
N PHE A 243 13.04 5.25 19.04
CA PHE A 243 12.93 5.53 17.60
C PHE A 243 14.03 4.77 16.84
N HIS A 244 13.64 3.89 15.92
CA HIS A 244 14.58 3.05 15.18
C HIS A 244 14.95 3.59 13.80
N GLY A 245 14.28 4.65 13.33
CA GLY A 245 14.48 5.22 12.01
C GLY A 245 13.97 4.32 10.89
N HIS A 246 14.23 4.75 9.66
CA HIS A 246 13.83 4.02 8.46
C HIS A 246 14.52 2.66 8.37
N ARG A 247 13.76 1.64 7.98
CA ARG A 247 14.27 0.31 7.63
C ARG A 247 13.77 -0.08 6.25
N PRO A 248 14.58 -0.76 5.44
CA PRO A 248 14.11 -1.35 4.18
C PRO A 248 12.88 -2.21 4.40
N PRO A 249 11.90 -2.17 3.48
CA PRO A 249 10.68 -3.00 3.61
C PRO A 249 10.97 -4.49 3.78
N ALA A 250 12.07 -4.99 3.22
CA ALA A 250 12.51 -6.38 3.37
C ALA A 250 12.90 -6.76 4.81
N GLU A 251 13.30 -5.80 5.64
CA GLU A 251 13.73 -6.03 7.02
C GLU A 251 12.55 -6.00 8.02
N LEU A 252 11.47 -5.28 7.69
CA LEU A 252 10.35 -5.06 8.59
C LEU A 252 9.72 -6.36 9.16
N PRO A 253 9.61 -7.45 8.38
CA PRO A 253 9.07 -8.72 8.89
C PRO A 253 9.80 -9.27 10.11
N SER A 254 11.09 -8.96 10.29
CA SER A 254 11.87 -9.42 11.44
C SER A 254 11.54 -8.70 12.75
N TYR A 255 10.93 -7.52 12.69
CA TYR A 255 10.58 -6.71 13.85
C TYR A 255 9.22 -7.08 14.47
N TYR A 256 8.23 -7.43 13.63
CA TYR A 256 6.86 -7.68 14.10
C TYR A 256 6.76 -8.75 15.20
N PRO A 257 7.52 -9.87 15.16
CA PRO A 257 7.49 -10.86 16.21
C PRO A 257 7.87 -10.34 17.60
N SER A 258 8.64 -9.24 17.66
CA SER A 258 9.10 -8.63 18.91
C SER A 258 8.03 -7.80 19.64
N PHE A 259 6.86 -7.56 19.03
CA PHE A 259 5.81 -6.71 19.59
C PHE A 259 4.68 -7.54 20.20
N ASP A 260 4.23 -7.14 21.38
CA ASP A 260 3.06 -7.71 22.04
C ASP A 260 1.75 -7.13 21.50
N VAL A 261 1.76 -5.83 21.18
CA VAL A 261 0.64 -5.09 20.58
C VAL A 261 1.20 -4.12 19.54
N VAL A 262 0.46 -3.90 18.46
CA VAL A 262 0.84 -2.90 17.43
C VAL A 262 -0.23 -1.83 17.29
N LEU A 263 0.21 -0.60 17.03
CA LEU A 263 -0.65 0.58 16.96
C LEU A 263 -0.78 1.11 15.54
N ALA A 264 -2.01 1.53 15.20
CA ALA A 264 -2.32 2.26 13.98
C ALA A 264 -3.18 3.51 14.31
N PRO A 265 -2.61 4.52 15.00
CA PRO A 265 -3.35 5.62 15.62
C PRO A 265 -3.56 6.78 14.63
N TYR A 266 -4.13 6.49 13.45
CA TYR A 266 -4.41 7.51 12.45
C TYR A 266 -5.34 8.60 12.98
N GLN A 267 -4.98 9.85 12.71
CA GLN A 267 -5.85 10.98 13.04
C GLN A 267 -6.96 11.14 11.99
N ARG A 268 -7.99 11.94 12.27
CA ARG A 268 -9.10 12.19 11.33
C ARG A 268 -8.61 12.80 10.01
N LYS A 269 -7.52 13.58 10.06
CA LYS A 269 -6.84 14.13 8.90
C LYS A 269 -5.46 13.50 8.77
N VAL A 270 -5.23 12.83 7.67
CA VAL A 270 -3.94 12.20 7.35
C VAL A 270 -3.40 12.84 6.09
N TYR A 271 -2.24 13.44 6.20
CA TYR A 271 -1.59 14.10 5.07
C TYR A 271 -0.64 13.16 4.33
N THR A 272 -0.37 13.47 3.06
CA THR A 272 0.77 12.91 2.34
C THR A 272 2.06 13.62 2.75
N TRP A 273 3.19 13.06 2.38
CA TRP A 273 4.51 13.70 2.58
C TRP A 273 4.49 15.13 2.00
N GLY A 274 5.07 16.07 2.75
CA GLY A 274 5.07 17.49 2.36
C GLY A 274 3.67 18.16 2.40
N ARG A 275 2.65 17.55 3.00
CA ARG A 275 1.27 18.05 3.07
C ARG A 275 0.64 18.34 1.70
N LEU A 276 1.08 17.63 0.64
CA LEU A 276 0.60 17.80 -0.72
C LEU A 276 -0.87 17.38 -0.93
N GLY A 277 -1.49 16.73 0.04
CA GLY A 277 -2.90 16.33 -0.01
C GLY A 277 -3.34 15.59 1.24
N GLU A 278 -4.64 15.56 1.48
CA GLU A 278 -5.27 14.75 2.53
C GLU A 278 -5.72 13.42 1.91
N THR A 279 -5.31 12.31 2.52
CA THR A 279 -5.63 10.95 2.04
C THR A 279 -6.37 10.11 3.08
N GLY A 280 -6.59 10.64 4.28
CA GLY A 280 -7.20 9.90 5.40
C GLY A 280 -8.53 9.25 5.04
N ARG A 281 -9.35 9.95 4.23
CA ARG A 281 -10.67 9.46 3.78
C ARG A 281 -10.61 8.21 2.90
N TRP A 282 -9.50 8.00 2.17
CA TRP A 282 -9.36 6.92 1.19
C TRP A 282 -8.23 5.94 1.52
N ALA A 283 -7.58 6.09 2.67
CA ALA A 283 -6.39 5.35 3.00
C ALA A 283 -6.64 3.84 3.09
N SER A 284 -5.78 3.06 2.43
CA SER A 284 -5.62 1.62 2.63
C SER A 284 -4.20 1.36 3.14
N PRO A 285 -3.96 1.49 4.46
CA PRO A 285 -2.60 1.47 4.97
C PRO A 285 -2.00 0.07 4.97
N MET A 286 -0.94 -0.17 4.17
CA MET A 286 -0.24 -1.45 4.09
C MET A 286 0.17 -2.02 5.45
N LYS A 287 0.57 -1.16 6.42
CA LYS A 287 0.94 -1.61 7.77
C LYS A 287 -0.14 -2.45 8.46
N LEU A 288 -1.43 -2.18 8.22
CA LEU A 288 -2.51 -2.97 8.81
C LEU A 288 -2.45 -4.42 8.32
N PHE A 289 -2.25 -4.61 7.03
CA PHE A 289 -2.13 -5.93 6.42
C PHE A 289 -0.83 -6.63 6.88
N GLU A 290 0.26 -5.90 7.07
CA GLU A 290 1.50 -6.44 7.63
C GLU A 290 1.30 -6.88 9.09
N TYR A 291 0.62 -6.10 9.91
CA TYR A 291 0.26 -6.46 11.29
C TYR A 291 -0.61 -7.72 11.32
N MET A 292 -1.65 -7.77 10.49
CA MET A 292 -2.51 -8.94 10.32
C MET A 292 -1.70 -10.16 9.88
N SER A 293 -0.80 -10.00 8.92
CA SER A 293 0.06 -11.07 8.39
C SER A 293 0.88 -11.76 9.49
N HIS A 294 1.38 -10.96 10.44
CA HIS A 294 2.17 -11.46 11.56
C HIS A 294 1.34 -11.86 12.78
N GLY A 295 0.01 -11.85 12.68
CA GLY A 295 -0.89 -12.20 13.78
C GLY A 295 -0.68 -11.32 15.01
N ARG A 296 -0.31 -10.04 14.83
CA ARG A 296 -0.16 -9.12 15.94
C ARG A 296 -1.51 -8.52 16.32
N PRO A 297 -1.86 -8.47 17.62
CA PRO A 297 -3.07 -7.79 18.07
C PRO A 297 -2.94 -6.30 17.77
N ILE A 298 -3.95 -5.74 17.11
CA ILE A 298 -3.95 -4.39 16.60
C ILE A 298 -4.87 -3.51 17.44
N ILE A 299 -4.40 -2.32 17.85
CA ILE A 299 -5.28 -1.21 18.23
C ILE A 299 -5.19 -0.16 17.12
N ALA A 300 -6.32 0.21 16.55
CA ALA A 300 -6.39 1.16 15.45
C ALA A 300 -7.45 2.23 15.72
N SER A 301 -7.30 3.35 15.02
CA SER A 301 -8.29 4.42 15.06
C SER A 301 -9.62 3.96 14.47
N ASP A 302 -10.69 4.31 15.14
CA ASP A 302 -12.05 4.11 14.66
C ASP A 302 -12.40 5.14 13.58
N LEU A 303 -11.98 4.82 12.35
CA LEU A 303 -12.24 5.62 11.15
C LEU A 303 -13.04 4.81 10.14
N PRO A 304 -14.01 5.43 9.45
CA PRO A 304 -14.89 4.71 8.50
C PRO A 304 -14.12 3.89 7.45
N VAL A 305 -13.03 4.43 6.92
CA VAL A 305 -12.21 3.75 5.91
C VAL A 305 -11.45 2.54 6.47
N LEU A 306 -11.03 2.57 7.74
CA LEU A 306 -10.36 1.44 8.37
C LEU A 306 -11.33 0.30 8.71
N ARG A 307 -12.60 0.63 8.97
CA ARG A 307 -13.69 -0.35 9.15
C ARG A 307 -14.02 -1.15 7.89
N GLU A 308 -13.50 -0.77 6.72
CA GLU A 308 -13.61 -1.61 5.52
C GLU A 308 -12.83 -2.93 5.65
N VAL A 309 -11.83 -2.97 6.53
CA VAL A 309 -10.95 -4.14 6.77
C VAL A 309 -10.98 -4.58 8.24
N LEU A 310 -11.07 -3.64 9.16
CA LEU A 310 -10.97 -3.89 10.60
C LEU A 310 -12.36 -3.97 11.25
N GLN A 311 -12.52 -4.92 12.18
CA GLN A 311 -13.76 -5.18 12.92
C GLN A 311 -13.43 -5.22 14.42
N ASP A 312 -14.00 -4.26 15.17
CA ASP A 312 -13.76 -4.12 16.62
C ASP A 312 -14.15 -5.39 17.38
N GLY A 313 -13.27 -5.84 18.28
CA GLY A 313 -13.45 -7.04 19.06
C GLY A 313 -13.33 -8.37 18.29
N VAL A 314 -13.08 -8.32 16.97
CA VAL A 314 -12.97 -9.51 16.10
C VAL A 314 -11.53 -9.71 15.63
N ASN A 315 -10.98 -8.76 14.88
CA ASN A 315 -9.61 -8.81 14.34
C ASN A 315 -8.71 -7.66 14.83
N CYS A 316 -9.26 -6.76 15.64
CA CYS A 316 -8.55 -5.62 16.25
C CYS A 316 -9.38 -5.04 17.40
N LEU A 317 -8.84 -4.02 18.06
CA LEU A 317 -9.64 -3.07 18.85
C LEU A 317 -9.64 -1.71 18.14
N LEU A 318 -10.82 -1.11 17.97
CA LEU A 318 -10.99 0.23 17.41
C LEU A 318 -11.25 1.24 18.52
N ARG A 319 -10.54 2.38 18.46
CA ARG A 319 -10.70 3.48 19.45
C ARG A 319 -10.79 4.81 18.74
N PRO A 320 -11.61 5.74 19.24
CA PRO A 320 -11.66 7.09 18.70
C PRO A 320 -10.26 7.73 18.71
N PRO A 321 -9.84 8.39 17.61
CA PRO A 321 -8.47 8.92 17.52
C PRO A 321 -8.17 10.07 18.48
N ASP A 322 -9.19 10.67 19.04
CA ASP A 322 -9.18 11.84 19.92
C ASP A 322 -9.50 11.51 21.40
N GLU A 323 -9.51 10.23 21.77
CA GLU A 323 -9.78 9.76 23.13
C GLU A 323 -8.60 8.94 23.70
N PRO A 324 -7.50 9.57 24.16
CA PRO A 324 -6.32 8.88 24.69
C PRO A 324 -6.61 7.91 25.84
N ASP A 325 -7.60 8.21 26.70
CA ASP A 325 -8.00 7.33 27.79
C ASP A 325 -8.51 5.98 27.27
N ALA A 326 -9.34 5.99 26.22
CA ALA A 326 -9.85 4.77 25.61
C ALA A 326 -8.73 3.91 24.98
N TRP A 327 -7.67 4.54 24.46
CA TRP A 327 -6.48 3.84 23.97
C TRP A 327 -5.66 3.26 25.09
N ALA A 328 -5.44 3.99 26.19
CA ALA A 328 -4.69 3.52 27.35
C ALA A 328 -5.38 2.32 27.99
N ASP A 329 -6.70 2.36 28.18
CA ASP A 329 -7.50 1.25 28.73
C ASP A 329 -7.46 0.02 27.83
N ALA A 330 -7.60 0.21 26.50
CA ALA A 330 -7.52 -0.88 25.53
C ALA A 330 -6.13 -1.52 25.53
N LEU A 331 -5.07 -0.72 25.60
CA LEU A 331 -3.69 -1.22 25.63
C LEU A 331 -3.40 -1.98 26.92
N ALA A 332 -3.75 -1.42 28.08
CA ALA A 332 -3.62 -2.09 29.37
C ALA A 332 -4.41 -3.42 29.40
N GLY A 333 -5.65 -3.42 28.90
CA GLY A 333 -6.48 -4.60 28.80
C GLY A 333 -5.87 -5.69 27.89
N LEU A 334 -5.33 -5.34 26.74
CA LEU A 334 -4.64 -6.29 25.85
C LEU A 334 -3.37 -6.83 26.49
N VAL A 335 -2.57 -5.97 27.11
CA VAL A 335 -1.34 -6.41 27.79
C VAL A 335 -1.65 -7.40 28.91
N ALA A 336 -2.69 -7.17 29.67
CA ALA A 336 -3.11 -8.08 30.76
C ALA A 336 -3.75 -9.39 30.26
N ASN A 337 -4.33 -9.41 29.05
CA ASN A 337 -5.09 -10.55 28.54
C ASN A 337 -4.43 -11.25 27.34
N GLY A 338 -3.51 -12.18 27.61
CA GLY A 338 -2.83 -12.93 26.56
C GLY A 338 -3.75 -13.81 25.70
N ALA A 339 -4.90 -14.26 26.20
CA ALA A 339 -5.86 -15.03 25.43
C ALA A 339 -6.55 -14.14 24.39
N LEU A 340 -6.97 -12.94 24.78
CA LEU A 340 -7.56 -11.95 23.87
C LEU A 340 -6.56 -11.50 22.80
N ARG A 341 -5.29 -11.25 23.19
CA ARG A 341 -4.23 -10.92 22.22
C ARG A 341 -4.11 -11.97 21.13
N ARG A 342 -4.04 -13.25 21.52
CA ARG A 342 -3.96 -14.36 20.57
C ARG A 342 -5.20 -14.44 19.68
N ALA A 343 -6.40 -14.39 20.27
CA ALA A 343 -7.65 -14.50 19.51
C ALA A 343 -7.77 -13.42 18.42
N LEU A 344 -7.48 -12.16 18.75
CA LEU A 344 -7.51 -11.05 17.79
C LEU A 344 -6.43 -11.21 16.70
N GLY A 345 -5.21 -11.58 17.08
CA GLY A 345 -4.10 -11.76 16.15
C GLY A 345 -4.32 -12.93 15.21
N ASP A 346 -4.79 -14.06 15.69
CA ASP A 346 -5.07 -15.26 14.90
C ASP A 346 -6.21 -14.99 13.88
N GLU A 347 -7.28 -14.33 14.33
CA GLU A 347 -8.38 -13.96 13.44
C GLU A 347 -7.95 -12.94 12.39
N ALA A 348 -7.17 -11.91 12.76
CA ALA A 348 -6.58 -10.96 11.82
C ALA A 348 -5.75 -11.68 10.75
N ARG A 349 -4.88 -12.60 11.16
CA ARG A 349 -4.07 -13.40 10.24
C ARG A 349 -4.91 -14.30 9.34
N ARG A 350 -5.91 -14.96 9.88
CA ARG A 350 -6.83 -15.80 9.11
C ARG A 350 -7.51 -15.00 8.01
N GLN A 351 -8.05 -13.81 8.34
CA GLN A 351 -8.71 -12.94 7.36
C GLN A 351 -7.73 -12.44 6.30
N LEU A 352 -6.49 -12.10 6.67
CA LEU A 352 -5.47 -11.71 5.70
C LEU A 352 -5.21 -12.85 4.71
N LEU A 353 -4.93 -14.04 5.19
CA LEU A 353 -4.62 -15.21 4.34
C LEU A 353 -5.78 -15.55 3.41
N ASP A 354 -7.01 -15.34 3.87
CA ASP A 354 -8.21 -15.58 3.06
C ASP A 354 -8.47 -14.50 2.00
N ARG A 355 -8.14 -13.23 2.27
CA ARG A 355 -8.65 -12.12 1.45
C ARG A 355 -7.61 -11.13 0.96
N TYR A 356 -6.50 -10.92 1.71
CA TYR A 356 -5.65 -9.74 1.56
C TYR A 356 -4.18 -10.09 1.30
N THR A 357 -3.89 -11.20 0.58
CA THR A 357 -2.55 -11.48 0.07
C THR A 357 -2.33 -10.81 -1.29
N TRP A 358 -1.10 -10.41 -1.59
CA TRP A 358 -0.75 -9.84 -2.90
C TRP A 358 -1.10 -10.77 -4.05
N ARG A 359 -0.94 -12.09 -3.88
CA ARG A 359 -1.34 -13.08 -4.87
C ARG A 359 -2.84 -13.03 -5.15
N ARG A 360 -3.70 -13.04 -4.12
CA ARG A 360 -5.15 -12.96 -4.28
C ARG A 360 -5.57 -11.64 -4.92
N ARG A 361 -4.87 -10.54 -4.57
CA ARG A 361 -5.11 -9.25 -5.20
C ARG A 361 -4.77 -9.29 -6.68
N ALA A 362 -3.62 -9.86 -7.06
CA ALA A 362 -3.22 -10.01 -8.45
C ALA A 362 -4.25 -10.83 -9.25
N ASP A 363 -4.66 -11.98 -8.73
CA ASP A 363 -5.71 -12.81 -9.35
C ASP A 363 -7.03 -12.04 -9.51
N ARG A 364 -7.44 -11.28 -8.46
CA ARG A 364 -8.69 -10.50 -8.45
C ARG A 364 -8.69 -9.36 -9.46
N VAL A 365 -7.60 -8.60 -9.56
CA VAL A 365 -7.54 -7.44 -10.46
C VAL A 365 -7.44 -7.84 -11.93
N LEU A 366 -7.02 -9.07 -12.22
CA LEU A 366 -6.95 -9.63 -13.58
C LEU A 366 -8.14 -10.49 -13.96
N ALA A 367 -8.97 -10.91 -13.00
CA ALA A 367 -10.11 -11.81 -13.26
C ALA A 367 -11.07 -11.23 -14.30
N GLY A 368 -11.40 -12.00 -15.34
CA GLY A 368 -12.34 -11.60 -16.39
C GLY A 368 -11.80 -10.56 -17.38
N LEU A 369 -10.52 -10.19 -17.31
CA LEU A 369 -9.87 -9.39 -18.35
C LEU A 369 -9.55 -10.27 -19.57
N PRO A 370 -9.43 -9.67 -20.77
CA PRO A 370 -9.03 -10.41 -21.97
C PRO A 370 -7.73 -11.18 -21.75
N GLY A 371 -7.69 -12.43 -22.19
CA GLY A 371 -6.49 -13.26 -22.19
C GLY A 371 -5.39 -12.75 -23.16
N PRO A 372 -4.26 -13.48 -23.26
CA PRO A 372 -3.17 -13.14 -24.16
C PRO A 372 -3.67 -12.97 -25.59
N ARG A 373 -3.05 -12.06 -26.35
CA ARG A 373 -3.32 -11.90 -27.78
C ARG A 373 -2.98 -13.21 -28.51
N GLY A 374 -3.99 -13.84 -29.09
CA GLY A 374 -3.87 -15.12 -29.83
C GLY A 374 -4.70 -16.27 -29.29
N GLU A 375 -5.21 -16.19 -28.05
CA GLU A 375 -6.24 -17.10 -27.56
C GLU A 375 -7.62 -16.48 -27.85
N SER A 376 -8.22 -16.85 -29.00
CA SER A 376 -9.63 -16.56 -29.27
C SER A 376 -10.48 -17.22 -28.18
N SER A 377 -11.31 -16.44 -27.47
CA SER A 377 -12.35 -16.96 -26.56
C SER A 377 -13.11 -18.10 -27.23
N PRO A 378 -13.29 -19.25 -26.59
CA PRO A 378 -14.14 -20.29 -27.17
C PRO A 378 -15.55 -19.70 -27.36
N ASN A 379 -16.00 -19.75 -28.60
CA ASN A 379 -17.26 -19.25 -29.12
C ASN A 379 -18.44 -19.60 -28.20
N LYS A 380 -19.05 -18.60 -27.56
CA LYS A 380 -20.38 -18.74 -26.91
C LYS A 380 -21.52 -18.71 -27.93
N HIS A 381 -21.35 -19.40 -29.03
CA HIS A 381 -22.41 -19.64 -30.03
C HIS A 381 -22.46 -21.11 -30.40
N ALA A 382 -22.90 -21.96 -29.47
CA ALA A 382 -23.42 -23.29 -29.79
C ALA A 382 -24.32 -23.79 -28.66
N ALA A 383 -25.50 -23.21 -28.54
CA ALA A 383 -26.63 -23.82 -27.86
C ALA A 383 -27.93 -23.05 -28.23
N ASN A 384 -28.31 -23.06 -29.50
CA ASN A 384 -29.70 -22.94 -29.92
C ASN A 384 -29.87 -23.80 -31.17
N GLY A 385 -30.32 -24.99 -30.94
CA GLY A 385 -30.66 -25.92 -32.01
C GLY A 385 -31.12 -27.25 -31.42
N PHE A 386 -32.40 -27.36 -31.28
CA PHE A 386 -33.37 -28.44 -31.09
C PHE A 386 -34.13 -28.35 -29.78
#